data_7c1921209b7ba5b9870cc19f1764f3cb
#
_entry.id   7c1921209b7ba5b9870cc19f1764f3cb
#
_cell.length_a   1.000
_cell.length_b   1.000
_cell.length_c   1.000
_cell.angle_alpha   90.00
_cell.angle_beta   90.00
_cell.angle_gamma   90.00
#
_symmetry.space_group_name_H-M   'P 1'
#
loop_
_entity.id
_entity.type
_entity.pdbx_description
1 polymer ?
#
loop_
_entity_poly.entity_id
_entity_poly.type
_entity_poly.pdbx_seq_one_letter_code
_entity_poly.pdbx_strand_id
1 'polypeptide(L)'
;MTPHWNNTWFTALDAAALMTLLAWKRPARYLEIGSGCSTCFARYAIDALNLPTTITSIDPMPRREIDAICDWTLRSPLEGCDLKLFDELRAGDIVFFDGSHRSFANSDVTVFFFEVMPRLAPGVIVQIHDIFIPDDYPAAWNCRLYNEQYLLAAMLMCGAPPFRVTVPVMYLCQEPAMRARIQAVFAARGPGPDIPFLYPNDSRTPGASFWFEMTAQPASATP
;
A
#
# COMPACT_ATOMS: atom_id res chain seq x y z
N MET A 1 20.53 1.39 -2.31
CA MET A 1 19.97 1.33 -3.70
C MET A 1 19.13 2.57 -3.92
N THR A 2 19.32 3.31 -5.02
CA THR A 2 18.52 4.51 -5.32
C THR A 2 17.27 4.09 -6.11
N PRO A 3 16.06 4.37 -5.65
CA PRO A 3 14.86 3.99 -6.37
C PRO A 3 14.66 4.83 -7.64
N HIS A 4 14.02 4.26 -8.65
CA HIS A 4 13.70 4.95 -9.88
C HIS A 4 12.32 5.60 -9.79
N TRP A 5 12.26 6.93 -9.71
CA TRP A 5 11.02 7.70 -9.62
C TRP A 5 10.16 7.61 -10.90
N ASN A 6 10.79 7.48 -12.05
CA ASN A 6 10.11 7.31 -13.33
C ASN A 6 10.01 5.81 -13.67
N ASN A 7 9.07 5.13 -13.06
CA ASN A 7 8.79 3.71 -13.27
C ASN A 7 7.30 3.50 -13.57
N THR A 8 6.93 2.33 -14.11
CA THR A 8 5.57 2.02 -14.56
C THR A 8 4.78 1.16 -13.58
N TRP A 9 5.31 0.91 -12.38
CA TRP A 9 4.71 -0.01 -11.41
C TRP A 9 4.26 0.66 -10.12
N PHE A 10 4.99 1.68 -9.71
CA PHE A 10 4.71 2.39 -8.45
C PHE A 10 4.91 3.87 -8.69
N THR A 11 3.82 4.63 -8.72
CA THR A 11 3.87 6.04 -9.10
C THR A 11 4.68 6.88 -8.12
N ALA A 12 5.14 8.02 -8.59
CA ALA A 12 5.89 8.93 -7.74
C ALA A 12 5.07 9.46 -6.56
N LEU A 13 3.75 9.64 -6.73
CA LEU A 13 2.87 10.06 -5.63
C LEU A 13 2.65 8.93 -4.62
N ASP A 14 2.51 7.68 -5.07
CA ASP A 14 2.43 6.53 -4.17
C ASP A 14 3.73 6.35 -3.39
N ALA A 15 4.88 6.52 -4.06
CA ALA A 15 6.19 6.50 -3.42
C ALA A 15 6.34 7.63 -2.39
N ALA A 16 5.91 8.85 -2.72
CA ALA A 16 5.93 9.98 -1.79
C ALA A 16 5.02 9.75 -0.57
N ALA A 17 3.84 9.16 -0.78
CA ALA A 17 2.94 8.79 0.32
C ALA A 17 3.57 7.74 1.24
N LEU A 18 4.14 6.67 0.68
CA LEU A 18 4.85 5.63 1.44
C LEU A 18 6.01 6.23 2.25
N MET A 19 6.90 6.97 1.61
CA MET A 19 8.06 7.57 2.28
C MET A 19 7.63 8.57 3.37
N THR A 20 6.58 9.35 3.13
CA THR A 20 6.03 10.29 4.12
C THR A 20 5.47 9.56 5.34
N LEU A 21 4.73 8.47 5.13
CA LEU A 21 4.17 7.67 6.22
C LEU A 21 5.26 6.96 7.02
N LEU A 22 6.29 6.42 6.37
CA LEU A 22 7.47 5.88 7.05
C LEU A 22 8.18 6.94 7.90
N ALA A 23 8.40 8.13 7.35
CA ALA A 23 9.03 9.25 8.06
C ALA A 23 8.22 9.72 9.26
N TRP A 24 6.90 9.83 9.09
CA TRP A 24 5.99 10.34 10.12
C TRP A 24 5.72 9.33 11.22
N LYS A 25 5.38 8.10 10.84
CA LYS A 25 4.97 7.06 11.80
C LYS A 25 6.15 6.32 12.43
N ARG A 26 7.31 6.28 11.75
CA ARG A 26 8.53 5.61 12.20
C ARG A 26 8.23 4.18 12.68
N PRO A 27 7.59 3.33 11.85
CA PRO A 27 7.18 1.99 12.24
C PRO A 27 8.38 1.16 12.72
N ALA A 28 8.15 0.23 13.65
CA ALA A 28 9.15 -0.78 13.96
C ALA A 28 9.23 -1.84 12.84
N ARG A 29 8.08 -2.14 12.23
CA ARG A 29 7.95 -3.16 11.18
C ARG A 29 7.21 -2.61 9.96
N TYR A 30 7.77 -2.89 8.79
CA TYR A 30 7.14 -2.73 7.49
C TYR A 30 7.04 -4.11 6.84
N LEU A 31 5.83 -4.64 6.73
CA LEU A 31 5.55 -5.94 6.14
C LEU A 31 4.89 -5.73 4.79
N GLU A 32 5.49 -6.27 3.74
CA GLU A 32 5.05 -6.08 2.36
C GLU A 32 4.67 -7.41 1.74
N ILE A 33 3.46 -7.46 1.17
CA ILE A 33 2.95 -8.56 0.37
C ILE A 33 2.93 -8.10 -1.08
N GLY A 34 3.70 -8.81 -1.94
CA GLY A 34 3.98 -8.36 -3.31
C GLY A 34 5.07 -7.28 -3.32
N SER A 35 6.28 -7.64 -3.70
CA SER A 35 7.47 -6.84 -3.49
C SER A 35 8.13 -6.39 -4.79
N GLY A 36 8.76 -5.22 -4.76
CA GLY A 36 9.44 -4.71 -5.95
C GLY A 36 9.89 -3.27 -5.89
N CYS A 37 9.22 -2.38 -6.63
CA CYS A 37 9.56 -0.95 -6.64
C CYS A 37 9.27 -0.29 -5.29
N SER A 38 8.15 -0.60 -4.67
CA SER A 38 7.74 -0.14 -3.34
C SER A 38 8.79 -0.48 -2.28
N THR A 39 9.30 -1.71 -2.28
CA THR A 39 10.38 -2.16 -1.39
C THR A 39 11.62 -1.28 -1.50
N CYS A 40 12.01 -0.91 -2.74
CA CYS A 40 13.16 -0.03 -2.97
C CYS A 40 12.95 1.37 -2.36
N PHE A 41 11.74 1.93 -2.48
CA PHE A 41 11.41 3.22 -1.88
C PHE A 41 11.34 3.14 -0.35
N ALA A 42 10.79 2.05 0.19
CA ALA A 42 10.76 1.81 1.64
C ALA A 42 12.17 1.75 2.21
N ARG A 43 13.06 0.93 1.64
CA ARG A 43 14.46 0.83 2.07
C ARG A 43 15.18 2.16 1.95
N TYR A 44 15.00 2.87 0.84
CA TYR A 44 15.61 4.18 0.66
C TYR A 44 15.20 5.18 1.74
N ALA A 45 13.90 5.24 2.08
CA ALA A 45 13.41 6.12 3.14
C ALA A 45 13.96 5.72 4.52
N ILE A 46 13.99 4.42 4.82
CA ILE A 46 14.51 3.88 6.08
C ILE A 46 15.98 4.26 6.27
N ASP A 47 16.80 4.05 5.24
CA ASP A 47 18.23 4.36 5.29
C ASP A 47 18.48 5.87 5.37
N ALA A 48 17.82 6.67 4.50
CA ALA A 48 18.01 8.11 4.41
C ALA A 48 17.59 8.85 5.71
N LEU A 49 16.59 8.31 6.43
CA LEU A 49 16.05 8.91 7.64
C LEU A 49 16.50 8.20 8.92
N ASN A 50 17.38 7.22 8.79
CA ASN A 50 17.86 6.38 9.89
C ASN A 50 16.69 5.88 10.77
N LEU A 51 15.71 5.22 10.13
CA LEU A 51 14.56 4.66 10.82
C LEU A 51 14.88 3.29 11.44
N PRO A 52 14.29 2.95 12.59
CA PRO A 52 14.48 1.63 13.22
C PRO A 52 13.69 0.50 12.55
N THR A 53 13.14 0.76 11.36
CA THR A 53 12.17 -0.09 10.68
C THR A 53 12.84 -1.31 10.04
N THR A 54 12.32 -2.49 10.33
CA THR A 54 12.67 -3.73 9.61
C THR A 54 11.68 -3.99 8.47
N ILE A 55 12.18 -4.49 7.33
CA ILE A 55 11.38 -4.88 6.17
C ILE A 55 11.21 -6.40 6.14
N THR A 56 9.96 -6.86 6.13
CA THR A 56 9.60 -8.25 5.83
C THR A 56 8.90 -8.29 4.47
N SER A 57 9.44 -9.07 3.53
CA SER A 57 8.88 -9.26 2.18
C SER A 57 8.24 -10.65 2.07
N ILE A 58 6.95 -10.69 1.69
CA ILE A 58 6.21 -11.90 1.36
C ILE A 58 5.88 -11.84 -0.12
N ASP A 59 6.57 -12.63 -0.93
CA ASP A 59 6.35 -12.68 -2.37
C ASP A 59 6.98 -13.97 -2.92
N PRO A 60 6.23 -14.84 -3.61
CA PRO A 60 6.78 -16.07 -4.18
C PRO A 60 7.79 -15.80 -5.30
N MET A 61 7.61 -14.67 -6.02
CA MET A 61 8.43 -14.35 -7.19
C MET A 61 8.50 -12.83 -7.43
N PRO A 62 9.30 -12.10 -6.61
CA PRO A 62 9.38 -10.65 -6.71
C PRO A 62 9.89 -10.22 -8.10
N ARG A 63 9.32 -9.14 -8.62
CA ARG A 63 9.68 -8.59 -9.94
C ARG A 63 11.08 -7.98 -9.99
N ARG A 64 11.74 -7.84 -8.85
CA ARG A 64 13.10 -7.32 -8.70
C ARG A 64 13.87 -8.14 -7.68
N GLU A 65 15.19 -8.14 -7.81
CA GLU A 65 16.07 -8.67 -6.78
C GLU A 65 16.06 -7.71 -5.58
N ILE A 66 15.26 -8.02 -4.56
CA ILE A 66 15.09 -7.17 -3.38
C ILE A 66 15.51 -7.88 -2.08
N ASP A 67 15.94 -9.13 -2.14
CA ASP A 67 16.28 -9.92 -0.97
C ASP A 67 17.38 -9.25 -0.13
N ALA A 68 18.38 -8.67 -0.79
CA ALA A 68 19.50 -8.01 -0.13
C ALA A 68 19.12 -6.70 0.60
N ILE A 69 17.92 -6.15 0.33
CA ILE A 69 17.43 -4.93 0.96
C ILE A 69 16.30 -5.18 1.96
N CYS A 70 15.88 -6.42 2.13
CA CYS A 70 14.92 -6.86 3.13
C CYS A 70 15.65 -7.46 4.33
N ASP A 71 15.08 -7.28 5.52
CA ASP A 71 15.60 -7.92 6.74
C ASP A 71 15.12 -9.38 6.82
N TRP A 72 13.91 -9.65 6.31
CA TRP A 72 13.31 -10.98 6.22
C TRP A 72 12.60 -11.19 4.89
N THR A 73 12.73 -12.38 4.32
CA THR A 73 12.06 -12.75 3.05
C THR A 73 11.35 -14.10 3.18
N LEU A 74 10.06 -14.12 2.82
CA LEU A 74 9.27 -15.34 2.69
C LEU A 74 8.93 -15.52 1.20
N ARG A 75 9.54 -16.52 0.58
CA ARG A 75 9.33 -16.84 -0.85
C ARG A 75 8.20 -17.87 -0.98
N SER A 76 7.02 -17.45 -0.52
CA SER A 76 5.75 -18.19 -0.53
C SER A 76 4.62 -17.23 -0.91
N PRO A 77 3.57 -17.69 -1.58
CA PRO A 77 2.35 -16.94 -1.70
C PRO A 77 1.71 -16.73 -0.32
N LEU A 78 0.93 -15.65 -0.15
CA LEU A 78 0.33 -15.28 1.14
C LEU A 78 -0.51 -16.41 1.74
N GLU A 79 -1.30 -17.09 0.91
CA GLU A 79 -2.16 -18.22 1.29
C GLU A 79 -1.39 -19.46 1.77
N GLY A 80 -0.07 -19.47 1.60
CA GLY A 80 0.83 -20.51 2.09
C GLY A 80 1.64 -20.11 3.32
N CYS A 81 1.46 -18.88 3.82
CA CYS A 81 2.23 -18.37 4.96
C CYS A 81 1.57 -18.70 6.30
N ASP A 82 2.37 -18.80 7.38
CA ASP A 82 1.82 -18.76 8.74
C ASP A 82 1.35 -17.35 9.07
N LEU A 83 0.03 -17.16 9.11
CA LEU A 83 -0.57 -15.85 9.36
C LEU A 83 -0.34 -15.31 10.79
N LYS A 84 0.23 -16.10 11.70
CA LYS A 84 0.60 -15.62 13.04
C LYS A 84 1.60 -14.46 13.00
N LEU A 85 2.38 -14.34 11.94
CA LEU A 85 3.30 -13.22 11.77
C LEU A 85 2.58 -11.85 11.80
N PHE A 86 1.30 -11.80 11.42
CA PHE A 86 0.48 -10.58 11.46
C PHE A 86 -0.02 -10.27 12.88
N ASP A 87 -0.14 -11.27 13.77
CA ASP A 87 -0.53 -11.09 15.17
C ASP A 87 0.56 -10.33 15.98
N GLU A 88 1.78 -10.28 15.44
CA GLU A 88 2.90 -9.59 16.08
C GLU A 88 2.94 -8.08 15.80
N LEU A 89 2.19 -7.60 14.81
CA LEU A 89 2.18 -6.19 14.43
C LEU A 89 1.48 -5.34 15.50
N ARG A 90 1.96 -4.12 15.68
CA ARG A 90 1.49 -3.18 16.71
C ARG A 90 1.10 -1.85 16.09
N ALA A 91 0.43 -1.03 16.86
CA ALA A 91 0.07 0.34 16.45
C ALA A 91 1.28 1.10 15.90
N GLY A 92 1.13 1.67 14.72
CA GLY A 92 2.18 2.36 13.98
C GLY A 92 2.96 1.49 13.00
N ASP A 93 2.93 0.14 13.13
CA ASP A 93 3.49 -0.74 12.10
C ASP A 93 2.70 -0.65 10.79
N ILE A 94 3.36 -0.98 9.68
CA ILE A 94 2.77 -0.87 8.34
C ILE A 94 2.66 -2.24 7.69
N VAL A 95 1.49 -2.54 7.14
CA VAL A 95 1.24 -3.63 6.19
C VAL A 95 0.98 -3.02 4.83
N PHE A 96 1.76 -3.41 3.85
CA PHE A 96 1.63 -2.99 2.46
C PHE A 96 1.19 -4.18 1.60
N PHE A 97 0.07 -4.04 0.89
CA PHE A 97 -0.52 -5.09 0.07
C PHE A 97 -0.60 -4.68 -1.40
N ASP A 98 0.18 -5.37 -2.23
CA ASP A 98 0.21 -5.26 -3.69
C ASP A 98 0.23 -6.66 -4.30
N GLY A 99 -0.89 -7.35 -4.19
CA GLY A 99 -1.02 -8.78 -4.51
C GLY A 99 -1.44 -9.06 -5.95
N SER A 100 -2.24 -10.13 -6.13
CA SER A 100 -2.78 -10.52 -7.44
C SER A 100 -3.94 -9.63 -7.91
N HIS A 101 -4.51 -8.83 -7.03
CA HIS A 101 -5.70 -7.99 -7.22
C HIS A 101 -6.97 -8.77 -7.60
N ARG A 102 -6.98 -10.09 -7.41
CA ARG A 102 -8.08 -10.96 -7.82
C ARG A 102 -8.64 -11.74 -6.65
N SER A 103 -9.92 -11.51 -6.37
CA SER A 103 -10.68 -12.22 -5.33
C SER A 103 -11.32 -13.46 -5.91
N PHE A 104 -10.85 -14.61 -5.51
CA PHE A 104 -11.40 -15.93 -5.76
C PHE A 104 -11.04 -16.88 -4.59
N ALA A 105 -11.56 -18.10 -4.58
CA ALA A 105 -11.36 -19.05 -3.49
C ALA A 105 -9.87 -19.26 -3.18
N ASN A 106 -9.49 -18.96 -1.93
CA ASN A 106 -8.12 -19.08 -1.43
C ASN A 106 -7.07 -18.27 -2.23
N SER A 107 -7.45 -17.11 -2.76
CA SER A 107 -6.49 -16.16 -3.32
C SER A 107 -5.83 -15.35 -2.21
N ASP A 108 -4.67 -14.76 -2.51
CA ASP A 108 -4.01 -13.77 -1.63
C ASP A 108 -4.95 -12.64 -1.22
N VAL A 109 -5.80 -12.15 -2.14
CA VAL A 109 -6.81 -11.12 -1.86
C VAL A 109 -7.83 -11.60 -0.83
N THR A 110 -8.40 -12.80 -0.99
CA THR A 110 -9.38 -13.32 -0.02
C THR A 110 -8.74 -13.62 1.33
N VAL A 111 -7.53 -14.16 1.34
CA VAL A 111 -6.77 -14.38 2.58
C VAL A 111 -6.45 -13.04 3.26
N PHE A 112 -6.04 -12.02 2.51
CA PHE A 112 -5.76 -10.71 3.06
C PHE A 112 -7.00 -10.08 3.72
N PHE A 113 -8.10 -10.00 2.99
CA PHE A 113 -9.33 -9.34 3.48
C PHE A 113 -10.01 -10.10 4.61
N PHE A 114 -10.06 -11.43 4.57
CA PHE A 114 -10.87 -12.24 5.49
C PHE A 114 -10.07 -12.90 6.62
N GLU A 115 -8.75 -13.03 6.47
CA GLU A 115 -7.93 -13.71 7.46
C GLU A 115 -6.82 -12.80 8.05
N VAL A 116 -6.18 -11.96 7.22
CA VAL A 116 -5.13 -11.05 7.69
C VAL A 116 -5.71 -9.81 8.36
N MET A 117 -6.56 -9.05 7.65
CA MET A 117 -7.10 -7.80 8.19
C MET A 117 -7.80 -7.97 9.57
N PRO A 118 -8.61 -9.03 9.81
CA PRO A 118 -9.22 -9.23 11.13
C PRO A 118 -8.24 -9.51 12.27
N ARG A 119 -7.00 -9.90 11.98
CA ARG A 119 -5.94 -10.15 12.97
C ARG A 119 -5.16 -8.91 13.36
N LEU A 120 -5.19 -7.88 12.49
CA LEU A 120 -4.39 -6.68 12.70
C LEU A 120 -4.85 -5.92 13.94
N ALA A 121 -3.90 -5.57 14.80
CA ALA A 121 -4.17 -4.77 15.98
C ALA A 121 -4.62 -3.35 15.62
N PRO A 122 -5.45 -2.71 16.45
CA PRO A 122 -5.78 -1.28 16.29
C PRO A 122 -4.52 -0.42 16.21
N GLY A 123 -4.53 0.55 15.29
CA GLY A 123 -3.39 1.43 15.03
C GLY A 123 -2.37 0.88 14.02
N VAL A 124 -2.50 -0.37 13.55
CA VAL A 124 -1.73 -0.85 12.41
C VAL A 124 -2.19 -0.10 11.17
N ILE A 125 -1.23 0.36 10.37
CA ILE A 125 -1.47 1.10 9.14
C ILE A 125 -1.44 0.11 7.98
N VAL A 126 -2.45 0.17 7.14
CA VAL A 126 -2.58 -0.71 5.97
C VAL A 126 -2.58 0.13 4.70
N GLN A 127 -1.87 -0.36 3.71
CA GLN A 127 -1.94 0.12 2.34
C GLN A 127 -2.45 -1.00 1.45
N ILE A 128 -3.36 -0.67 0.54
CA ILE A 128 -3.73 -1.52 -0.60
C ILE A 128 -3.41 -0.75 -1.87
N HIS A 129 -2.68 -1.41 -2.78
CA HIS A 129 -2.29 -0.80 -4.06
C HIS A 129 -3.35 -1.05 -5.15
N ASP A 130 -3.26 -0.30 -6.24
CA ASP A 130 -4.18 -0.37 -7.38
C ASP A 130 -5.67 -0.17 -7.02
N ILE A 131 -5.94 0.77 -6.10
CA ILE A 131 -7.28 1.19 -5.69
C ILE A 131 -7.64 2.53 -6.32
N PHE A 132 -8.65 2.55 -7.17
CA PHE A 132 -9.11 3.70 -7.95
C PHE A 132 -10.35 4.39 -7.37
N ILE A 133 -10.88 3.93 -6.23
CA ILE A 133 -12.04 4.53 -5.56
C ILE A 133 -11.89 6.05 -5.45
N PRO A 134 -12.91 6.86 -5.87
CA PRO A 134 -14.31 6.48 -6.14
C PRO A 134 -14.57 6.01 -7.58
N ASP A 135 -13.59 6.02 -8.47
CA ASP A 135 -13.74 5.54 -9.84
C ASP A 135 -13.61 4.02 -9.92
N ASP A 136 -13.98 3.48 -11.07
CA ASP A 136 -13.70 2.09 -11.40
C ASP A 136 -12.28 1.91 -11.95
N TYR A 137 -11.84 0.65 -12.10
CA TYR A 137 -10.59 0.35 -12.79
C TYR A 137 -10.58 0.96 -14.21
N PRO A 138 -9.42 1.42 -14.68
CA PRO A 138 -9.32 1.89 -16.07
C PRO A 138 -9.80 0.83 -17.06
N ALA A 139 -10.62 1.21 -18.05
CA ALA A 139 -11.19 0.27 -19.01
C ALA A 139 -10.13 -0.59 -19.73
N ALA A 140 -8.92 -0.05 -19.93
CA ALA A 140 -7.79 -0.80 -20.48
C ALA A 140 -7.32 -1.96 -19.57
N TRP A 141 -7.74 -1.98 -18.29
CA TRP A 141 -7.40 -3.00 -17.32
C TRP A 141 -8.46 -4.11 -17.20
N ASN A 142 -9.58 -4.03 -17.92
CA ASN A 142 -10.65 -5.03 -17.86
C ASN A 142 -10.13 -6.46 -18.11
N CYS A 143 -9.12 -6.62 -18.97
CA CYS A 143 -8.52 -7.93 -19.22
C CYS A 143 -7.69 -8.48 -18.06
N ARG A 144 -7.35 -7.64 -17.06
CA ARG A 144 -6.61 -8.06 -15.86
C ARG A 144 -7.50 -8.76 -14.85
N LEU A 145 -8.82 -8.56 -14.93
CA LEU A 145 -9.84 -9.12 -14.02
C LEU A 145 -9.61 -8.72 -12.55
N TYR A 146 -9.06 -7.54 -12.30
CA TYR A 146 -8.88 -7.00 -10.96
C TYR A 146 -10.24 -6.71 -10.33
N ASN A 147 -10.39 -7.03 -9.05
CA ASN A 147 -11.68 -6.88 -8.36
C ASN A 147 -11.56 -6.62 -6.85
N GLU A 148 -10.36 -6.49 -6.30
CA GLU A 148 -10.16 -6.30 -4.86
C GLU A 148 -10.75 -4.98 -4.36
N GLN A 149 -10.73 -3.91 -5.17
CA GLN A 149 -11.32 -2.64 -4.75
C GLN A 149 -12.83 -2.74 -4.47
N TYR A 150 -13.53 -3.70 -5.07
CA TYR A 150 -14.96 -3.90 -4.80
C TYR A 150 -15.19 -4.48 -3.40
N LEU A 151 -14.28 -5.31 -2.87
CA LEU A 151 -14.33 -5.75 -1.48
C LEU A 151 -14.12 -4.57 -0.53
N LEU A 152 -13.12 -3.74 -0.81
CA LEU A 152 -12.85 -2.53 -0.04
C LEU A 152 -14.03 -1.55 -0.10
N ALA A 153 -14.62 -1.33 -1.29
CA ALA A 153 -15.79 -0.50 -1.47
C ALA A 153 -17.00 -1.02 -0.67
N ALA A 154 -17.24 -2.33 -0.69
CA ALA A 154 -18.31 -2.94 0.10
C ALA A 154 -18.10 -2.70 1.60
N MET A 155 -16.89 -2.83 2.12
CA MET A 155 -16.57 -2.53 3.51
C MET A 155 -16.83 -1.05 3.86
N LEU A 156 -16.44 -0.12 2.98
CA LEU A 156 -16.69 1.31 3.17
C LEU A 156 -18.18 1.64 3.18
N MET A 157 -18.98 0.96 2.34
CA MET A 157 -20.44 1.17 2.24
C MET A 157 -21.23 0.56 3.42
N CYS A 158 -20.66 -0.39 4.16
CA CYS A 158 -21.32 -1.01 5.32
C CYS A 158 -21.47 -0.07 6.54
N GLY A 159 -20.98 1.16 6.45
CA GLY A 159 -21.22 2.23 7.44
C GLY A 159 -20.37 2.17 8.71
N ALA A 160 -19.69 1.06 8.98
CA ALA A 160 -18.78 0.91 10.12
C ALA A 160 -17.58 0.02 9.76
N PRO A 161 -16.71 0.45 8.84
CA PRO A 161 -15.52 -0.33 8.52
C PRO A 161 -14.61 -0.45 9.76
N PRO A 162 -13.89 -1.56 9.94
CA PRO A 162 -12.98 -1.75 11.07
C PRO A 162 -11.69 -0.94 10.94
N PHE A 163 -11.73 0.14 10.18
CA PHE A 163 -10.59 1.02 9.92
C PHE A 163 -11.04 2.45 9.64
N ARG A 164 -10.11 3.37 9.79
CA ARG A 164 -10.24 4.79 9.44
C ARG A 164 -9.39 5.10 8.23
N VAL A 165 -9.99 5.58 7.15
CA VAL A 165 -9.29 6.03 5.94
C VAL A 165 -8.37 7.20 6.28
N THR A 166 -7.14 7.17 5.78
CA THR A 166 -6.12 8.19 6.04
C THR A 166 -5.66 8.90 4.77
N VAL A 167 -5.18 8.16 3.76
CA VAL A 167 -4.65 8.74 2.52
C VAL A 167 -5.19 7.96 1.30
N PRO A 168 -6.41 8.22 0.84
CA PRO A 168 -6.95 7.65 -0.39
C PRO A 168 -6.45 8.46 -1.60
N VAL A 169 -5.30 8.07 -2.16
CA VAL A 169 -4.54 8.88 -3.13
C VAL A 169 -5.38 9.30 -4.34
N MET A 170 -6.11 8.36 -4.96
CA MET A 170 -6.95 8.67 -6.11
C MET A 170 -8.04 9.70 -5.76
N TYR A 171 -8.76 9.49 -4.66
CA TYR A 171 -9.80 10.42 -4.19
C TYR A 171 -9.24 11.82 -3.94
N LEU A 172 -8.09 11.93 -3.26
CA LEU A 172 -7.45 13.21 -2.97
C LEU A 172 -7.06 13.95 -4.26
N CYS A 173 -6.71 13.21 -5.31
CA CYS A 173 -6.38 13.80 -6.61
C CYS A 173 -7.60 14.17 -7.46
N GLN A 174 -8.80 13.75 -7.11
CA GLN A 174 -10.04 14.19 -7.76
C GLN A 174 -10.56 15.49 -7.17
N GLU A 175 -10.21 15.80 -5.92
CA GLU A 175 -10.56 17.08 -5.30
C GLU A 175 -9.63 18.18 -5.85
N PRO A 176 -10.16 19.21 -6.58
CA PRO A 176 -9.32 20.15 -7.35
C PRO A 176 -8.32 20.94 -6.50
N ALA A 177 -8.72 21.39 -5.31
CA ALA A 177 -7.83 22.16 -4.44
C ALA A 177 -6.70 21.31 -3.88
N MET A 178 -7.00 20.04 -3.51
CA MET A 178 -5.99 19.09 -3.03
C MET A 178 -5.04 18.70 -4.16
N ARG A 179 -5.57 18.39 -5.33
CA ARG A 179 -4.76 18.09 -6.52
C ARG A 179 -3.77 19.22 -6.83
N ALA A 180 -4.25 20.49 -6.82
CA ALA A 180 -3.40 21.64 -7.07
C ALA A 180 -2.26 21.77 -6.04
N ARG A 181 -2.56 21.52 -4.76
CA ARG A 181 -1.55 21.53 -3.69
C ARG A 181 -0.50 20.43 -3.88
N ILE A 182 -0.92 19.22 -4.18
CA ILE A 182 -0.01 18.10 -4.43
C ILE A 182 0.86 18.40 -5.66
N GLN A 183 0.26 18.86 -6.77
CA GLN A 183 0.99 19.24 -7.98
C GLN A 183 2.03 20.34 -7.71
N ALA A 184 1.72 21.31 -6.87
CA ALA A 184 2.67 22.36 -6.48
C ALA A 184 3.90 21.80 -5.76
N VAL A 185 3.74 20.75 -4.93
CA VAL A 185 4.87 20.06 -4.29
C VAL A 185 5.75 19.38 -5.33
N PHE A 186 5.16 18.70 -6.31
CA PHE A 186 5.91 18.03 -7.39
C PHE A 186 6.56 19.03 -8.36
N ALA A 187 5.97 20.20 -8.54
CA ALA A 187 6.52 21.27 -9.38
C ALA A 187 7.63 22.08 -8.67
N ALA A 188 7.75 21.98 -7.35
CA ALA A 188 8.79 22.64 -6.59
C ALA A 188 10.15 21.99 -6.90
N ARG A 189 10.96 22.68 -7.71
CA ARG A 189 12.27 22.19 -8.13
C ARG A 189 13.27 22.28 -6.98
N GLY A 190 13.80 21.11 -6.60
CA GLY A 190 14.98 20.98 -5.74
C GLY A 190 16.20 20.50 -6.54
N PRO A 191 17.36 20.35 -5.89
CA PRO A 191 18.52 19.72 -6.51
C PRO A 191 18.27 18.19 -6.61
N GLY A 192 17.63 17.75 -7.67
CA GLY A 192 17.30 16.32 -7.86
C GLY A 192 16.70 16.07 -9.24
N PRO A 193 16.42 14.80 -9.57
CA PRO A 193 15.76 14.45 -10.83
C PRO A 193 14.36 15.03 -10.89
N ASP A 194 13.88 15.32 -12.10
CA ASP A 194 12.47 15.63 -12.32
C ASP A 194 11.61 14.42 -11.92
N ILE A 195 10.70 14.63 -10.97
CA ILE A 195 9.80 13.59 -10.48
C ILE A 195 8.43 13.81 -11.14
N PRO A 196 7.95 12.87 -11.95
CA PRO A 196 6.68 13.02 -12.66
C PRO A 196 5.51 12.91 -11.68
N PHE A 197 4.54 13.82 -11.78
CA PHE A 197 3.30 13.73 -10.99
C PHE A 197 2.35 12.66 -11.51
N LEU A 198 2.35 12.43 -12.82
CA LEU A 198 1.48 11.44 -13.46
C LEU A 198 2.28 10.22 -13.90
N TYR A 199 1.58 9.11 -14.05
CA TYR A 199 2.15 7.89 -14.60
C TYR A 199 2.75 8.13 -15.99
N PRO A 200 3.95 7.65 -16.31
CA PRO A 200 4.59 7.91 -17.60
C PRO A 200 3.76 7.48 -18.82
N ASN A 201 2.97 6.40 -18.66
CA ASN A 201 2.16 5.81 -19.73
C ASN A 201 0.65 6.04 -19.56
N ASP A 202 0.25 6.76 -18.52
CA ASP A 202 -1.15 7.07 -18.23
C ASP A 202 -1.26 8.49 -17.65
N SER A 203 -1.67 9.43 -18.49
CA SER A 203 -1.81 10.84 -18.10
C SER A 203 -2.96 11.12 -17.10
N ARG A 204 -3.69 10.10 -16.66
CA ARG A 204 -4.86 10.24 -15.78
C ARG A 204 -4.59 9.81 -14.35
N THR A 205 -3.68 8.86 -14.14
CA THR A 205 -3.46 8.22 -12.84
C THR A 205 -2.28 8.84 -12.12
N PRO A 206 -2.49 9.69 -11.11
CA PRO A 206 -1.42 10.25 -10.29
C PRO A 206 -0.88 9.25 -9.26
N GLY A 207 -1.71 8.31 -8.82
CA GLY A 207 -1.40 7.25 -7.87
C GLY A 207 -2.63 6.44 -7.54
N ALA A 208 -2.45 5.23 -7.04
CA ALA A 208 -3.52 4.28 -6.75
C ALA A 208 -3.36 3.61 -5.37
N SER A 209 -2.60 4.20 -4.46
CA SER A 209 -2.50 3.71 -3.08
C SER A 209 -3.69 4.14 -2.25
N PHE A 210 -4.24 3.20 -1.47
CA PHE A 210 -5.29 3.46 -0.52
C PHE A 210 -4.81 3.11 0.89
N TRP A 211 -4.69 4.13 1.74
CA TRP A 211 -4.15 3.99 3.08
C TRP A 211 -5.23 4.16 4.14
N PHE A 212 -5.21 3.30 5.15
CA PHE A 212 -6.08 3.37 6.30
C PHE A 212 -5.38 2.87 7.57
N GLU A 213 -5.95 3.17 8.73
CA GLU A 213 -5.47 2.75 10.04
C GLU A 213 -6.53 1.85 10.67
N MET A 214 -6.16 0.66 11.12
CA MET A 214 -7.07 -0.26 11.80
C MET A 214 -7.61 0.39 13.07
N THR A 215 -8.91 0.23 13.33
CA THR A 215 -9.56 0.72 14.55
C THR A 215 -9.94 -0.45 15.45
N ALA A 216 -10.18 -0.17 16.73
CA ALA A 216 -10.76 -1.17 17.61
C ALA A 216 -12.12 -1.61 17.04
N GLN A 217 -12.31 -2.91 16.86
CA GLN A 217 -13.65 -3.43 16.58
C GLN A 217 -14.54 -3.07 17.78
N PRO A 218 -15.78 -2.59 17.56
CA PRO A 218 -16.73 -2.48 18.66
C PRO A 218 -16.83 -3.87 19.29
N ALA A 219 -16.70 -3.93 20.61
CA ALA A 219 -16.84 -5.19 21.35
C ALA A 219 -18.09 -5.91 20.83
N SER A 220 -17.92 -7.13 20.29
CA SER A 220 -19.03 -7.93 19.85
C SER A 220 -20.01 -8.00 21.01
N ALA A 221 -21.23 -7.52 20.82
CA ALA A 221 -22.29 -7.82 21.76
C ALA A 221 -22.33 -9.35 21.85
N THR A 222 -21.85 -9.87 22.96
CA THR A 222 -21.92 -11.31 23.26
C THR A 222 -23.40 -11.69 23.18
N PRO A 223 -23.78 -12.71 22.41
CA PRO A 223 -25.17 -13.12 22.31
C PRO A 223 -25.72 -13.57 23.65
#